data_4006e14cec47398d87dc54ad1e010200
#
_entry.id   4006e14cec47398d87dc54ad1e010200
#
_cell.length_a   1.000
_cell.length_b   1.000
_cell.length_c   1.000
_cell.angle_alpha   90.00
_cell.angle_beta   90.00
_cell.angle_gamma   90.00
#
_symmetry.space_group_name_H-M   'P 1'
#
loop_
_entity.id
_entity.type
_entity.pdbx_description
1 polymer ?
#
loop_
_entity_poly.entity_id
_entity_poly.type
_entity_poly.pdbx_seq_one_letter_code
_entity_poly.pdbx_strand_id
1 'polypeptide(L)'
;RRLLHEVQMAVIRGNASEIRALAVGSETTQGVEVNAVDKVTEENLDSAVSMVRAFSRRTGAAVVLTGEIDLISDGRRTAVVRGGCEMMSRITGAGCMLTALTAAYCGANPERIFESAVAAAGVMDVCGELAYRRVREAMEGNASFRTRLIDAVSLLTDDALDALNVEIL
;
A
#
# COMPACT_ATOMS: atom_id res chain seq x y z
N ARG A 1 -16.71 5.23 8.79
CA ARG A 1 -17.63 4.08 8.90
C ARG A 1 -18.85 4.27 8.00
N ARG A 2 -19.57 5.40 8.10
CA ARG A 2 -20.75 5.67 7.28
C ARG A 2 -20.47 5.49 5.77
N LEU A 3 -19.35 6.00 5.27
CA LEU A 3 -18.94 5.84 3.87
C LEU A 3 -18.80 4.38 3.44
N LEU A 4 -18.33 3.48 4.32
CA LEU A 4 -18.21 2.05 4.01
C LEU A 4 -19.55 1.35 3.77
N HIS A 5 -20.65 1.92 4.26
CA HIS A 5 -22.02 1.39 4.09
C HIS A 5 -22.77 2.07 2.95
N GLU A 6 -22.48 3.35 2.68
CA GLU A 6 -23.23 4.15 1.72
C GLU A 6 -22.57 4.25 0.35
N VAL A 7 -21.26 3.96 0.26
CA VAL A 7 -20.48 4.09 -0.99
C VAL A 7 -19.78 2.78 -1.30
N GLN A 8 -20.02 2.24 -2.49
CA GLN A 8 -19.26 1.12 -3.02
C GLN A 8 -17.88 1.64 -3.45
N MET A 9 -16.85 1.28 -2.69
CA MET A 9 -15.47 1.67 -2.99
C MET A 9 -14.77 0.58 -3.79
N ALA A 10 -14.01 0.96 -4.82
CA ALA A 10 -13.16 0.03 -5.55
C ALA A 10 -11.91 -0.34 -4.74
N VAL A 11 -11.33 0.64 -4.03
CA VAL A 11 -10.13 0.48 -3.21
C VAL A 11 -10.29 1.23 -1.89
N ILE A 12 -9.83 0.61 -0.80
CA ILE A 12 -9.66 1.23 0.52
C ILE A 12 -8.17 1.16 0.86
N ARG A 13 -7.53 2.32 1.03
CA ARG A 13 -6.11 2.41 1.33
C ARG A 13 -5.89 3.07 2.69
N GLY A 14 -4.95 2.54 3.47
CA GLY A 14 -4.51 3.11 4.74
C GLY A 14 -3.27 2.42 5.30
N ASN A 15 -2.67 3.01 6.33
CA ASN A 15 -1.64 2.33 7.12
C ASN A 15 -2.28 1.26 8.05
N ALA A 16 -1.43 0.50 8.74
CA ALA A 16 -1.90 -0.61 9.59
C ALA A 16 -2.90 -0.15 10.66
N SER A 17 -2.66 0.97 11.33
CA SER A 17 -3.57 1.50 12.35
C SER A 17 -4.90 1.99 11.78
N GLU A 18 -4.88 2.62 10.61
CA GLU A 18 -6.08 3.09 9.90
C GLU A 18 -6.95 1.93 9.42
N ILE A 19 -6.35 0.95 8.74
CA ILE A 19 -7.07 -0.24 8.28
C ILE A 19 -7.64 -1.02 9.46
N ARG A 20 -6.87 -1.20 10.54
CA ARG A 20 -7.35 -1.84 11.76
C ARG A 20 -8.53 -1.10 12.38
N ALA A 21 -8.46 0.22 12.50
CA ALA A 21 -9.55 1.04 13.05
C ALA A 21 -10.85 0.90 12.26
N LEU A 22 -10.76 0.72 10.94
CA LEU A 22 -11.91 0.44 10.08
C LEU A 22 -12.37 -1.02 10.19
N ALA A 23 -11.43 -1.96 10.31
CA ALA A 23 -11.71 -3.38 10.38
C ALA A 23 -12.38 -3.79 11.69
N VAL A 24 -11.88 -3.33 12.84
CA VAL A 24 -12.37 -3.68 14.19
C VAL A 24 -13.67 -2.96 14.55
N GLY A 25 -13.96 -1.85 13.95
CA GLY A 25 -15.12 -1.02 14.31
C GLY A 25 -16.48 -1.50 13.82
N SER A 26 -16.61 -2.69 13.28
CA SER A 26 -17.88 -3.32 12.90
C SER A 26 -18.17 -4.51 13.81
N GLU A 27 -19.38 -4.59 14.32
CA GLU A 27 -19.87 -5.43 15.43
C GLU A 27 -19.78 -6.97 15.29
N THR A 28 -18.99 -7.50 14.36
CA THR A 28 -18.87 -8.95 14.14
C THR A 28 -17.43 -9.39 13.93
N THR A 29 -16.58 -9.18 14.95
CA THR A 29 -15.27 -9.86 15.01
C THR A 29 -15.35 -11.12 15.88
N GLN A 30 -16.26 -12.03 15.61
CA GLN A 30 -16.11 -13.39 16.09
C GLN A 30 -15.05 -14.10 15.25
N GLY A 31 -13.87 -14.32 15.84
CA GLY A 31 -12.86 -15.25 15.32
C GLY A 31 -11.56 -14.69 14.78
N VAL A 32 -11.33 -13.36 14.77
CA VAL A 32 -10.00 -12.82 14.49
C VAL A 32 -9.44 -12.20 15.76
N GLU A 33 -8.51 -12.88 16.42
CA GLU A 33 -7.68 -12.25 17.45
C GLU A 33 -6.85 -11.15 16.76
N VAL A 34 -7.36 -9.92 16.83
CA VAL A 34 -6.66 -8.73 16.34
C VAL A 34 -5.63 -8.34 17.40
N ASN A 35 -4.60 -9.15 17.57
CA ASN A 35 -3.43 -8.74 18.31
C ASN A 35 -2.83 -7.49 17.66
N ALA A 36 -2.37 -6.56 18.47
CA ALA A 36 -1.99 -5.21 18.11
C ALA A 36 -0.89 -5.17 17.01
N VAL A 37 -1.30 -5.23 15.75
CA VAL A 37 -0.41 -5.06 14.61
C VAL A 37 -0.35 -3.57 14.30
N ASP A 38 0.53 -2.85 14.97
CA ASP A 38 0.80 -1.44 14.64
C ASP A 38 1.66 -1.30 13.38
N LYS A 39 2.41 -2.36 13.05
CA LYS A 39 3.21 -2.49 11.83
C LYS A 39 3.14 -3.93 11.31
N VAL A 40 3.15 -4.09 9.99
CA VAL A 40 3.32 -5.40 9.37
C VAL A 40 4.81 -5.75 9.36
N THR A 41 5.14 -6.92 9.89
CA THR A 41 6.49 -7.50 9.92
C THR A 41 6.41 -8.94 9.45
N GLU A 42 7.55 -9.57 9.15
CA GLU A 42 7.57 -10.99 8.78
C GLU A 42 7.00 -11.90 9.89
N GLU A 43 7.15 -11.51 11.15
CA GLU A 43 6.69 -12.30 12.30
C GLU A 43 5.15 -12.33 12.43
N ASN A 44 4.46 -11.27 11.97
CA ASN A 44 3.01 -11.15 12.06
C ASN A 44 2.30 -11.19 10.71
N LEU A 45 3.02 -11.51 9.64
CA LEU A 45 2.56 -11.45 8.26
C LEU A 45 1.24 -12.24 8.05
N ASP A 46 1.18 -13.48 8.51
CA ASP A 46 -0.01 -14.34 8.35
C ASP A 46 -1.26 -13.74 8.99
N SER A 47 -1.09 -13.17 10.19
CA SER A 47 -2.16 -12.47 10.91
C SER A 47 -2.62 -11.22 10.17
N ALA A 48 -1.68 -10.42 9.66
CA ALA A 48 -1.98 -9.21 8.89
C ALA A 48 -2.67 -9.56 7.55
N VAL A 49 -2.20 -10.58 6.85
CA VAL A 49 -2.82 -11.12 5.61
C VAL A 49 -4.26 -11.55 5.89
N SER A 50 -4.47 -12.31 6.97
CA SER A 50 -5.81 -12.77 7.36
C SER A 50 -6.77 -11.61 7.63
N MET A 51 -6.30 -10.57 8.33
CA MET A 51 -7.08 -9.36 8.64
C MET A 51 -7.44 -8.59 7.37
N VAL A 52 -6.47 -8.30 6.50
CA VAL A 52 -6.69 -7.54 5.25
C VAL A 52 -7.64 -8.29 4.33
N ARG A 53 -7.48 -9.61 4.21
CA ARG A 53 -8.35 -10.48 3.41
C ARG A 53 -9.80 -10.49 3.93
N ALA A 54 -9.98 -10.61 5.25
CA ALA A 54 -11.30 -10.56 5.88
C ALA A 54 -11.97 -9.19 5.69
N PHE A 55 -11.21 -8.10 5.83
CA PHE A 55 -11.72 -6.74 5.64
C PHE A 55 -12.12 -6.49 4.18
N SER A 56 -11.32 -6.94 3.22
CA SER A 56 -11.64 -6.87 1.79
C SER A 56 -12.93 -7.63 1.46
N ARG A 57 -13.07 -8.88 1.93
CA ARG A 57 -14.30 -9.67 1.74
C ARG A 57 -15.55 -8.96 2.28
N ARG A 58 -15.42 -8.33 3.44
CA ARG A 58 -16.55 -7.66 4.09
C ARG A 58 -16.99 -6.40 3.35
N THR A 59 -16.05 -5.64 2.80
CA THR A 59 -16.33 -4.37 2.12
C THR A 59 -16.59 -4.53 0.63
N GLY A 60 -16.14 -5.65 0.03
CA GLY A 60 -16.15 -5.86 -1.41
C GLY A 60 -15.12 -5.00 -2.17
N ALA A 61 -14.28 -4.25 -1.46
CA ALA A 61 -13.23 -3.41 -2.02
C ALA A 61 -11.88 -4.12 -1.99
N ALA A 62 -10.98 -3.81 -2.91
CA ALA A 62 -9.57 -4.12 -2.72
C ALA A 62 -9.02 -3.28 -1.55
N VAL A 63 -8.26 -3.92 -0.65
CA VAL A 63 -7.67 -3.24 0.50
C VAL A 63 -6.17 -3.14 0.30
N VAL A 64 -5.64 -1.92 0.44
CA VAL A 64 -4.20 -1.61 0.39
C VAL A 64 -3.76 -1.15 1.78
N LEU A 65 -3.09 -2.03 2.51
CA LEU A 65 -2.47 -1.71 3.79
C LEU A 65 -1.01 -1.39 3.53
N THR A 66 -0.56 -0.20 3.93
CA THR A 66 0.81 0.27 3.69
C THR A 66 1.64 0.33 4.97
N GLY A 67 2.93 -0.03 4.85
CA GLY A 67 3.87 -0.08 5.98
C GLY A 67 5.31 -0.31 5.55
N GLU A 68 6.04 -1.10 6.31
CA GLU A 68 7.35 -1.64 5.92
C GLU A 68 7.20 -2.80 4.92
N ILE A 69 6.07 -3.50 5.02
CA ILE A 69 5.58 -4.49 4.06
C ILE A 69 4.17 -4.04 3.70
N ASP A 70 3.92 -3.88 2.42
CA ASP A 70 2.61 -3.52 1.91
C ASP A 70 1.79 -4.78 1.62
N LEU A 71 0.52 -4.77 2.01
CA LEU A 71 -0.43 -5.86 1.74
C LEU A 71 -1.58 -5.35 0.88
N ILE A 72 -1.80 -6.00 -0.24
CA ILE A 72 -2.92 -5.68 -1.13
C ILE A 72 -3.81 -6.93 -1.26
N SER A 73 -5.10 -6.83 -0.96
CA SER A 73 -6.01 -7.99 -1.06
C SER A 73 -7.32 -7.64 -1.75
N ASP A 74 -7.80 -8.57 -2.58
CA ASP A 74 -9.15 -8.56 -3.16
C ASP A 74 -10.12 -9.52 -2.40
N GLY A 75 -9.68 -10.03 -1.23
CA GLY A 75 -10.42 -10.99 -0.42
C GLY A 75 -10.21 -12.45 -0.83
N ARG A 76 -9.65 -12.72 -2.00
CA ARG A 76 -9.26 -14.05 -2.49
C ARG A 76 -7.75 -14.21 -2.49
N ARG A 77 -7.07 -13.30 -3.18
CA ARG A 77 -5.62 -13.22 -3.29
C ARG A 77 -5.10 -12.11 -2.36
N THR A 78 -3.85 -12.23 -1.96
CA THR A 78 -3.15 -11.15 -1.27
C THR A 78 -1.76 -11.03 -1.86
N ALA A 79 -1.40 -9.84 -2.32
CA ALA A 79 -0.04 -9.52 -2.68
C ALA A 79 0.68 -8.99 -1.45
N VAL A 80 1.90 -9.46 -1.26
CA VAL A 80 2.88 -8.94 -0.30
C VAL A 80 3.93 -8.21 -1.12
N VAL A 81 4.03 -6.89 -0.93
CA VAL A 81 5.00 -6.05 -1.63
C VAL A 81 6.06 -5.63 -0.62
N ARG A 82 7.33 -5.89 -0.96
CA ARG A 82 8.48 -5.55 -0.13
C ARG A 82 9.36 -4.59 -0.90
N GLY A 83 9.58 -3.40 -0.35
CA GLY A 83 10.36 -2.38 -1.01
C GLY A 83 10.27 -1.02 -0.31
N GLY A 84 10.59 0.01 -1.08
CA GLY A 84 10.59 1.37 -0.58
C GLY A 84 11.80 1.68 0.31
N CYS A 85 11.71 2.76 1.07
CA CYS A 85 12.78 3.18 1.97
C CYS A 85 12.24 3.95 3.17
N GLU A 86 13.04 4.00 4.23
CA GLU A 86 12.70 4.70 5.48
C GLU A 86 12.38 6.20 5.27
N MET A 87 12.99 6.85 4.29
CA MET A 87 12.73 8.28 4.03
C MET A 87 11.29 8.54 3.57
N MET A 88 10.58 7.56 3.04
CA MET A 88 9.16 7.70 2.68
C MET A 88 8.29 8.02 3.90
N SER A 89 8.64 7.49 5.06
CA SER A 89 7.95 7.79 6.33
C SER A 89 8.31 9.15 6.93
N ARG A 90 9.41 9.75 6.49
CA ARG A 90 9.94 11.03 7.00
C ARG A 90 9.43 12.25 6.24
N ILE A 91 8.66 12.05 5.18
CA ILE A 91 8.06 13.13 4.39
C ILE A 91 6.54 13.11 4.49
N THR A 92 5.94 14.30 4.48
CA THR A 92 4.49 14.42 4.36
C THR A 92 4.08 14.25 2.90
N GLY A 93 3.07 13.41 2.67
CA GLY A 93 2.40 13.28 1.38
C GLY A 93 2.75 12.01 0.58
N ALA A 94 3.71 11.18 1.01
CA ALA A 94 4.00 9.90 0.34
C ALA A 94 2.73 9.04 0.21
N GLY A 95 1.96 8.89 1.30
CA GLY A 95 0.69 8.17 1.27
C GLY A 95 -0.35 8.81 0.34
N CYS A 96 -0.44 10.14 0.30
CA CYS A 96 -1.35 10.83 -0.62
C CYS A 96 -0.95 10.62 -2.09
N MET A 97 0.35 10.63 -2.39
CA MET A 97 0.88 10.32 -3.73
C MET A 97 0.53 8.89 -4.15
N LEU A 98 0.71 7.91 -3.25
CA LEU A 98 0.31 6.53 -3.52
C LEU A 98 -1.21 6.41 -3.75
N THR A 99 -2.04 7.14 -2.99
CA THR A 99 -3.49 7.13 -3.21
C THR A 99 -3.85 7.65 -4.60
N ALA A 100 -3.24 8.76 -5.03
CA ALA A 100 -3.45 9.32 -6.37
C ALA A 100 -2.98 8.36 -7.47
N LEU A 101 -1.81 7.73 -7.29
CA LEU A 101 -1.25 6.74 -8.21
C LEU A 101 -2.17 5.50 -8.30
N THR A 102 -2.63 4.98 -7.17
CA THR A 102 -3.58 3.86 -7.13
C THR A 102 -4.87 4.20 -7.88
N ALA A 103 -5.41 5.40 -7.66
CA ALA A 103 -6.61 5.85 -8.36
C ALA A 103 -6.40 5.95 -9.87
N ALA A 104 -5.25 6.45 -10.32
CA ALA A 104 -4.90 6.54 -11.74
C ALA A 104 -4.77 5.15 -12.39
N TYR A 105 -4.06 4.21 -11.74
CA TYR A 105 -3.88 2.85 -12.25
C TYR A 105 -5.22 2.10 -12.30
N CYS A 106 -6.03 2.17 -11.25
CA CYS A 106 -7.35 1.55 -11.21
C CYS A 106 -8.32 2.19 -12.21
N GLY A 107 -8.27 3.51 -12.38
CA GLY A 107 -9.09 4.21 -13.36
C GLY A 107 -8.75 3.86 -14.80
N ALA A 108 -7.47 3.64 -15.09
CA ALA A 108 -7.01 3.17 -16.40
C ALA A 108 -7.34 1.69 -16.68
N ASN A 109 -7.53 0.88 -15.62
CA ASN A 109 -7.75 -0.58 -15.72
C ASN A 109 -8.89 -1.02 -14.79
N PRO A 110 -10.13 -0.59 -15.02
CA PRO A 110 -11.25 -0.82 -14.09
C PRO A 110 -11.59 -2.29 -13.88
N GLU A 111 -11.27 -3.17 -14.85
CA GLU A 111 -11.50 -4.61 -14.78
C GLU A 111 -10.39 -5.37 -14.01
N ARG A 112 -9.32 -4.67 -13.60
CA ARG A 112 -8.12 -5.26 -12.99
C ARG A 112 -7.67 -4.49 -11.75
N ILE A 113 -8.62 -4.23 -10.85
CA ILE A 113 -8.40 -3.39 -9.65
C ILE A 113 -7.29 -3.94 -8.76
N PHE A 114 -7.26 -5.26 -8.51
CA PHE A 114 -6.24 -5.89 -7.67
C PHE A 114 -4.85 -5.68 -8.26
N GLU A 115 -4.65 -6.07 -9.52
CA GLU A 115 -3.35 -5.93 -10.21
C GLU A 115 -2.91 -4.46 -10.29
N SER A 116 -3.85 -3.56 -10.54
CA SER A 116 -3.59 -2.11 -10.59
C SER A 116 -3.15 -1.56 -9.23
N ALA A 117 -3.78 -1.99 -8.14
CA ALA A 117 -3.39 -1.59 -6.80
C ALA A 117 -2.01 -2.15 -6.40
N VAL A 118 -1.71 -3.39 -6.77
CA VAL A 118 -0.38 -4.01 -6.57
C VAL A 118 0.68 -3.25 -7.36
N ALA A 119 0.42 -2.97 -8.64
CA ALA A 119 1.35 -2.22 -9.49
C ALA A 119 1.61 -0.81 -8.93
N ALA A 120 0.57 -0.11 -8.46
CA ALA A 120 0.73 1.22 -7.89
C ALA A 120 1.60 1.22 -6.62
N ALA A 121 1.43 0.23 -5.72
CA ALA A 121 2.24 0.07 -4.53
C ALA A 121 3.71 -0.23 -4.90
N GLY A 122 3.95 -1.22 -5.74
CA GLY A 122 5.29 -1.60 -6.16
C GLY A 122 6.01 -0.49 -6.91
N VAL A 123 5.33 0.24 -7.81
CA VAL A 123 5.89 1.43 -8.48
C VAL A 123 6.30 2.49 -7.47
N MET A 124 5.47 2.73 -6.47
CA MET A 124 5.78 3.72 -5.43
C MET A 124 7.03 3.33 -4.64
N ASP A 125 7.19 2.05 -4.31
CA ASP A 125 8.35 1.53 -3.60
C ASP A 125 9.62 1.64 -4.45
N VAL A 126 9.59 1.19 -5.69
CA VAL A 126 10.73 1.31 -6.64
C VAL A 126 11.13 2.78 -6.81
N CYS A 127 10.17 3.68 -6.99
CA CYS A 127 10.44 5.11 -7.10
C CYS A 127 11.02 5.69 -5.81
N GLY A 128 10.57 5.19 -4.64
CA GLY A 128 11.12 5.53 -3.33
C GLY A 128 12.60 5.17 -3.21
N GLU A 129 12.97 3.96 -3.64
CA GLU A 129 14.36 3.49 -3.63
C GLU A 129 15.24 4.27 -4.61
N LEU A 130 14.73 4.56 -5.83
CA LEU A 130 15.41 5.39 -6.82
C LEU A 130 15.68 6.80 -6.29
N ALA A 131 14.66 7.43 -5.68
CA ALA A 131 14.80 8.74 -5.07
C ALA A 131 15.80 8.73 -3.91
N TYR A 132 15.75 7.70 -3.07
CA TYR A 132 16.65 7.52 -1.93
C TYR A 132 18.11 7.42 -2.36
N ARG A 133 18.42 6.61 -3.38
CA ARG A 133 19.77 6.50 -3.93
C ARG A 133 20.31 7.87 -4.39
N ARG A 134 19.53 8.62 -5.17
CA ARG A 134 19.91 9.96 -5.67
C ARG A 134 20.17 10.96 -4.54
N VAL A 135 19.33 10.96 -3.51
CA VAL A 135 19.48 11.84 -2.34
C VAL A 135 20.74 11.50 -1.54
N ARG A 136 21.02 10.19 -1.38
CA ARG A 136 22.22 9.73 -0.67
C ARG A 136 23.49 10.10 -1.42
N GLU A 137 23.54 9.90 -2.72
CA GLU A 137 24.67 10.29 -3.58
C GLU A 137 24.94 11.79 -3.57
N ALA A 138 23.86 12.60 -3.56
CA ALA A 138 23.95 14.07 -3.53
C ALA A 138 24.09 14.65 -2.11
N MET A 139 24.09 13.84 -1.04
CA MET A 139 24.08 14.27 0.37
C MET A 139 22.94 15.24 0.69
N GLU A 140 21.75 15.00 0.12
CA GLU A 140 20.55 15.82 0.32
C GLU A 140 19.64 15.26 1.41
N GLY A 141 18.61 16.05 1.81
CA GLY A 141 17.68 15.71 2.89
C GLY A 141 16.25 15.42 2.41
N ASN A 142 15.32 15.40 3.37
CA ASN A 142 13.92 15.02 3.16
C ASN A 142 13.18 15.88 2.10
N ALA A 143 13.49 17.18 2.00
CA ALA A 143 12.85 18.06 1.01
C ALA A 143 13.20 17.63 -0.42
N SER A 144 14.48 17.39 -0.68
CA SER A 144 14.95 16.89 -1.97
C SER A 144 14.43 15.49 -2.25
N PHE A 145 14.36 14.61 -1.24
CA PHE A 145 13.80 13.28 -1.38
C PHE A 145 12.35 13.34 -1.91
N ARG A 146 11.51 14.20 -1.33
CA ARG A 146 10.14 14.36 -1.80
C ARG A 146 10.06 14.78 -3.27
N THR A 147 10.90 15.74 -3.68
CA THR A 147 10.96 16.19 -5.08
C THR A 147 11.45 15.07 -5.99
N ARG A 148 12.52 14.38 -5.60
CA ARG A 148 13.09 13.28 -6.39
C ARG A 148 12.18 12.06 -6.47
N LEU A 149 11.29 11.85 -5.48
CA LEU A 149 10.26 10.81 -5.54
C LEU A 149 9.24 11.13 -6.64
N ILE A 150 8.80 12.39 -6.74
CA ILE A 150 7.89 12.84 -7.78
C ILE A 150 8.56 12.70 -9.16
N ASP A 151 9.82 13.12 -9.27
CA ASP A 151 10.61 12.97 -10.50
C ASP A 151 10.76 11.49 -10.89
N ALA A 152 11.02 10.60 -9.90
CA ALA A 152 11.16 9.17 -10.16
C ALA A 152 9.86 8.56 -10.72
N VAL A 153 8.71 8.95 -10.21
CA VAL A 153 7.41 8.51 -10.75
C VAL A 153 7.21 9.01 -12.17
N SER A 154 7.57 10.25 -12.47
CA SER A 154 7.38 10.84 -13.80
C SER A 154 8.36 10.30 -14.86
N LEU A 155 9.52 9.83 -14.43
CA LEU A 155 10.61 9.33 -15.27
C LEU A 155 10.75 7.79 -15.23
N LEU A 156 9.75 7.10 -14.64
CA LEU A 156 9.79 5.64 -14.50
C LEU A 156 9.90 4.98 -15.88
N THR A 157 10.77 4.00 -15.97
CA THR A 157 10.95 3.14 -17.15
C THR A 157 10.62 1.68 -16.80
N ASP A 158 10.33 0.88 -17.82
CA ASP A 158 10.00 -0.53 -17.62
C ASP A 158 11.14 -1.30 -16.95
N ASP A 159 12.39 -1.01 -17.32
CA ASP A 159 13.58 -1.64 -16.73
C ASP A 159 13.68 -1.43 -15.20
N ALA A 160 13.17 -0.30 -14.69
CA ALA A 160 13.16 -0.05 -13.26
C ALA A 160 12.22 -1.00 -12.49
N LEU A 161 11.23 -1.56 -13.18
CA LEU A 161 10.25 -2.48 -12.58
C LEU A 161 10.82 -3.88 -12.34
N ASP A 162 11.99 -4.21 -12.91
CA ASP A 162 12.69 -5.47 -12.60
C ASP A 162 13.09 -5.58 -11.12
N ALA A 163 13.11 -4.45 -10.40
CA ALA A 163 13.36 -4.40 -8.96
C ALA A 163 12.13 -4.71 -8.10
N LEU A 164 10.94 -4.91 -8.69
CA LEU A 164 9.72 -5.23 -7.95
C LEU A 164 9.85 -6.55 -7.18
N ASN A 165 9.55 -6.50 -5.88
CA ASN A 165 9.50 -7.68 -5.01
C ASN A 165 8.05 -7.91 -4.56
N VAL A 166 7.34 -8.74 -5.31
CA VAL A 166 5.92 -9.05 -5.10
C VAL A 166 5.73 -10.55 -4.99
N GLU A 167 5.09 -10.98 -3.91
CA GLU A 167 4.67 -12.34 -3.66
C GLU A 167 3.13 -12.40 -3.64
N ILE A 168 2.53 -13.37 -4.31
CA ILE A 168 1.08 -13.59 -4.31
C ILE A 168 0.74 -14.83 -3.49
N LEU A 169 -0.10 -14.63 -2.47
CA LEU A 169 -0.60 -15.65 -1.54
C LEU A 169 -2.04 -16.05 -1.86
#